data_2040f901e5993b775ce7f8f40c78dbea
#
_entry.id   2040f901e5993b775ce7f8f40c78dbea
#
_cell.length_a   1.000
_cell.length_b   1.000
_cell.length_c   1.000
_cell.angle_alpha   90.00
_cell.angle_beta   90.00
_cell.angle_gamma   90.00
#
_symmetry.space_group_name_H-M   'P 1'
#
loop_
_entity.id
_entity.type
_entity.pdbx_description
1 polymer ?
#
loop_
_entity_poly.entity_id
_entity_poly.type
_entity_poly.pdbx_seq_one_letter_code
_entity_poly.pdbx_strand_id
1 'polypeptide(L)'
;MSLTQDQVQQFREEGVLVAEDVLCAEDLQPVIQEYEDWIDGRARALQSEGKITALHEEAPFDHRFALLYEQAPEIARGMDIMEMRGPASFAFLRNPRLLDAIESLIGPEITCSPIQHIRAKPPAAVSSAGVGFYNVPWHQDAGVTWEEADNSDIITCWMPLVDATVENGCMEVMPGAWKRGFLEHQAESGTTIRPDLLPDITPRAVPVRKGGIVFMHRHTPHRSTPNLSNVVRWSIDLRYQQTGTPTGRPFHPDFVARSRERPETELTDHAVWSRLWAEALENAKGIRAHRVK
;
A
#
# COMPACT_ATOMS: atom_id res chain seq x y z
N MET A 1 -6.97 13.69 -11.94
CA MET A 1 -6.05 14.34 -12.92
C MET A 1 -5.40 13.24 -13.74
N SER A 2 -5.60 13.23 -15.06
CA SER A 2 -5.03 12.21 -15.94
C SER A 2 -3.52 12.40 -16.09
N LEU A 3 -2.80 11.28 -16.26
CA LEU A 3 -1.36 11.31 -16.58
C LEU A 3 -1.14 11.83 -18.01
N THR A 4 0.00 12.47 -18.22
CA THR A 4 0.42 12.90 -19.56
C THR A 4 0.84 11.70 -20.43
N GLN A 5 0.89 11.87 -21.75
CA GLN A 5 1.36 10.81 -22.64
C GLN A 5 2.81 10.40 -22.34
N ASP A 6 3.69 11.36 -22.00
CA ASP A 6 5.09 11.10 -21.65
C ASP A 6 5.18 10.27 -20.35
N GLN A 7 4.34 10.57 -19.35
CA GLN A 7 4.27 9.78 -18.12
C GLN A 7 3.79 8.34 -18.38
N VAL A 8 2.76 8.17 -19.21
CA VAL A 8 2.29 6.85 -19.61
C VAL A 8 3.36 6.08 -20.37
N GLN A 9 4.10 6.74 -21.27
CA GLN A 9 5.19 6.13 -22.00
C GLN A 9 6.34 5.74 -21.07
N GLN A 10 6.73 6.62 -20.13
CA GLN A 10 7.75 6.30 -19.12
C GLN A 10 7.34 5.06 -18.30
N PHE A 11 6.08 4.99 -17.84
CA PHE A 11 5.60 3.80 -17.12
C PHE A 11 5.71 2.53 -17.95
N ARG A 12 5.36 2.57 -19.23
CA ARG A 12 5.47 1.42 -20.16
C ARG A 12 6.92 0.99 -20.40
N GLU A 13 7.85 1.92 -20.37
CA GLU A 13 9.26 1.62 -20.57
C GLU A 13 9.95 1.12 -19.31
N GLU A 14 9.74 1.79 -18.19
CA GLU A 14 10.44 1.55 -16.94
C GLU A 14 9.70 0.59 -15.99
N GLY A 15 8.37 0.46 -16.13
CA GLY A 15 7.51 -0.26 -15.18
C GLY A 15 7.35 0.48 -13.84
N VAL A 16 7.80 1.73 -13.79
CA VAL A 16 7.66 2.62 -12.63
C VAL A 16 7.50 4.06 -13.10
N LEU A 17 6.65 4.80 -12.38
CA LEU A 17 6.44 6.23 -12.60
C LEU A 17 6.25 6.92 -11.26
N VAL A 18 6.96 8.02 -11.03
CA VAL A 18 6.66 8.96 -9.95
C VAL A 18 5.85 10.10 -10.54
N ALA A 19 4.60 10.24 -10.10
CA ALA A 19 3.72 11.34 -10.50
C ALA A 19 3.47 12.22 -9.27
N GLU A 20 3.98 13.42 -9.29
CA GLU A 20 3.78 14.41 -8.23
C GLU A 20 2.43 15.13 -8.38
N ASP A 21 1.91 15.66 -7.26
CA ASP A 21 0.75 16.54 -7.22
C ASP A 21 -0.55 15.91 -7.83
N VAL A 22 -0.70 14.58 -7.74
CA VAL A 22 -1.90 13.87 -8.21
C VAL A 22 -3.07 14.09 -7.26
N LEU A 23 -2.80 14.02 -5.95
CA LEU A 23 -3.76 14.17 -4.86
C LEU A 23 -3.55 15.51 -4.15
N CYS A 24 -4.62 16.12 -3.72
CA CYS A 24 -4.56 17.34 -2.90
C CYS A 24 -4.76 17.03 -1.40
N ALA A 25 -4.62 18.04 -0.56
CA ALA A 25 -4.78 17.89 0.88
C ALA A 25 -6.19 17.40 1.25
N GLU A 26 -7.21 17.87 0.55
CA GLU A 26 -8.61 17.50 0.76
C GLU A 26 -8.89 16.03 0.45
N ASP A 27 -8.11 15.41 -0.44
CA ASP A 27 -8.20 13.98 -0.74
C ASP A 27 -7.61 13.12 0.39
N LEU A 28 -6.55 13.60 1.05
CA LEU A 28 -5.77 12.85 2.02
C LEU A 28 -6.22 13.07 3.48
N GLN A 29 -6.70 14.30 3.80
CA GLN A 29 -7.02 14.66 5.18
C GLN A 29 -8.08 13.77 5.83
N PRO A 30 -9.18 13.35 5.14
CA PRO A 30 -10.16 12.44 5.76
C PRO A 30 -9.56 11.10 6.17
N VAL A 31 -8.65 10.55 5.37
CA VAL A 31 -7.98 9.28 5.68
C VAL A 31 -6.98 9.45 6.82
N ILE A 32 -6.22 10.54 6.83
CA ILE A 32 -5.29 10.86 7.93
C ILE A 32 -6.08 10.97 9.23
N GLN A 33 -7.19 11.70 9.24
CA GLN A 33 -8.03 11.86 10.43
C GLN A 33 -8.59 10.52 10.91
N GLU A 34 -9.06 9.66 10.00
CA GLU A 34 -9.55 8.32 10.34
C GLU A 34 -8.45 7.48 11.02
N TYR A 35 -7.20 7.61 10.58
CA TYR A 35 -6.07 6.91 11.20
C TYR A 35 -5.69 7.52 12.56
N GLU A 36 -5.73 8.84 12.69
CA GLU A 36 -5.51 9.51 13.99
C GLU A 36 -6.57 9.09 15.02
N ASP A 37 -7.84 9.04 14.63
CA ASP A 37 -8.94 8.61 15.49
C ASP A 37 -8.79 7.15 15.91
N TRP A 38 -8.39 6.27 14.97
CA TRP A 38 -8.14 4.86 15.28
C TRP A 38 -6.95 4.69 16.24
N ILE A 39 -5.84 5.40 16.01
CA ILE A 39 -4.66 5.40 16.88
C ILE A 39 -5.05 5.90 18.28
N ASP A 40 -5.83 6.97 18.37
CA ASP A 40 -6.26 7.52 19.66
C ASP A 40 -7.11 6.51 20.44
N GLY A 41 -8.11 5.91 19.80
CA GLY A 41 -8.92 4.86 20.42
C GLY A 41 -8.09 3.67 20.89
N ARG A 42 -7.12 3.23 20.07
CA ARG A 42 -6.23 2.13 20.43
C ARG A 42 -5.28 2.49 21.56
N ALA A 43 -4.72 3.71 21.57
CA ALA A 43 -3.85 4.19 22.63
C ALA A 43 -4.58 4.27 23.98
N ARG A 44 -5.81 4.77 23.99
CA ARG A 44 -6.64 4.80 25.22
C ARG A 44 -6.96 3.40 25.75
N ALA A 45 -7.23 2.45 24.86
CA ALA A 45 -7.42 1.07 25.26
C ALA A 45 -6.16 0.48 25.91
N LEU A 46 -4.99 0.68 25.30
CA LEU A 46 -3.70 0.24 25.86
C LEU A 46 -3.34 0.98 27.17
N GLN A 47 -3.74 2.25 27.30
CA GLN A 47 -3.59 2.99 28.56
C GLN A 47 -4.44 2.39 29.68
N SER A 48 -5.67 2.01 29.39
CA SER A 48 -6.54 1.34 30.37
C SER A 48 -6.03 -0.03 30.81
N GLU A 49 -5.22 -0.68 29.93
CA GLU A 49 -4.51 -1.92 30.23
C GLU A 49 -3.17 -1.69 30.98
N GLY A 50 -2.79 -0.42 31.22
CA GLY A 50 -1.53 -0.06 31.88
C GLY A 50 -0.29 -0.21 31.00
N LYS A 51 -0.43 -0.39 29.67
CA LYS A 51 0.67 -0.59 28.72
C LYS A 51 1.21 0.72 28.16
N ILE A 52 0.37 1.78 28.09
CA ILE A 52 0.73 3.12 27.70
C ILE A 52 0.51 4.05 28.88
N THR A 53 1.44 4.93 29.18
CA THR A 53 1.36 5.93 30.25
C THR A 53 1.07 7.32 29.73
N ALA A 54 1.59 7.67 28.56
CA ALA A 54 1.42 8.99 27.92
C ALA A 54 0.78 8.85 26.55
N LEU A 55 -0.34 9.56 26.32
CA LEU A 55 -1.11 9.49 25.05
C LEU A 55 -0.53 10.35 23.93
N HIS A 56 0.37 11.29 24.24
CA HIS A 56 1.02 12.20 23.28
C HIS A 56 0.02 12.89 22.33
N GLU A 57 -1.10 13.37 22.85
CA GLU A 57 -2.21 13.93 22.05
C GLU A 57 -1.79 15.17 21.25
N GLU A 58 -0.83 15.94 21.78
CA GLU A 58 -0.31 17.15 21.14
C GLU A 58 0.75 16.89 20.06
N ALA A 59 1.20 15.62 19.93
CA ALA A 59 2.22 15.28 18.95
C ALA A 59 1.61 15.23 17.52
N PRO A 60 2.29 15.75 16.49
CA PRO A 60 1.79 15.72 15.14
C PRO A 60 1.70 14.30 14.59
N PHE A 61 0.89 14.11 13.54
CA PHE A 61 0.60 12.81 12.91
C PHE A 61 1.86 11.99 12.57
N ASP A 62 2.90 12.66 12.11
CA ASP A 62 4.16 12.02 11.72
C ASP A 62 5.10 11.69 12.90
N HIS A 63 4.72 12.01 14.14
CA HIS A 63 5.51 11.71 15.34
C HIS A 63 4.74 10.82 16.34
N ARG A 64 3.44 11.10 16.53
CA ARG A 64 2.64 10.48 17.61
C ARG A 64 2.72 8.96 17.63
N PHE A 65 2.61 8.33 16.48
CA PHE A 65 2.64 6.88 16.40
C PHE A 65 3.97 6.29 16.91
N ALA A 66 5.12 6.91 16.62
CA ALA A 66 6.41 6.42 17.10
C ALA A 66 6.53 6.49 18.63
N LEU A 67 6.05 7.59 19.24
CA LEU A 67 6.03 7.78 20.68
C LEU A 67 5.12 6.78 21.40
N LEU A 68 4.01 6.41 20.80
CA LEU A 68 3.12 5.37 21.31
C LEU A 68 3.70 3.97 21.12
N TYR A 69 4.32 3.72 19.95
CA TYR A 69 4.95 2.45 19.62
C TYR A 69 6.14 2.13 20.53
N GLU A 70 6.92 3.14 20.94
CA GLU A 70 8.02 2.99 21.89
C GLU A 70 7.53 2.48 23.25
N GLN A 71 6.35 2.92 23.71
CA GLN A 71 5.74 2.45 24.95
C GLN A 71 5.12 1.06 24.80
N ALA A 72 4.40 0.82 23.70
CA ALA A 72 3.68 -0.44 23.45
C ALA A 72 3.62 -0.73 21.94
N PRO A 73 4.48 -1.61 21.40
CA PRO A 73 4.43 -2.01 19.98
C PRO A 73 3.09 -2.60 19.54
N GLU A 74 2.25 -3.07 20.48
CA GLU A 74 0.90 -3.54 20.22
C GLU A 74 -0.04 -2.47 19.67
N ILE A 75 0.33 -1.19 19.70
CA ILE A 75 -0.41 -0.10 19.05
C ILE A 75 -0.60 -0.38 17.54
N ALA A 76 0.34 -1.06 16.90
CA ALA A 76 0.27 -1.40 15.48
C ALA A 76 -0.67 -2.57 15.15
N ARG A 77 -1.17 -3.31 16.15
CA ARG A 77 -1.96 -4.53 15.89
C ARG A 77 -3.34 -4.19 15.34
N GLY A 78 -3.67 -4.74 14.17
CA GLY A 78 -4.93 -4.50 13.47
C GLY A 78 -4.96 -3.19 12.70
N MET A 79 -3.82 -2.50 12.54
CA MET A 79 -3.71 -1.30 11.74
C MET A 79 -3.48 -1.66 10.27
N ASP A 80 -4.55 -2.03 9.61
CA ASP A 80 -4.57 -2.21 8.15
C ASP A 80 -5.96 -1.86 7.61
N ILE A 81 -6.05 -1.49 6.33
CA ILE A 81 -7.30 -1.03 5.70
C ILE A 81 -8.40 -2.07 5.85
N MET A 82 -8.09 -3.34 5.61
CA MET A 82 -9.05 -4.44 5.68
C MET A 82 -9.51 -4.76 7.11
N GLU A 83 -8.72 -4.44 8.12
CA GLU A 83 -9.07 -4.63 9.52
C GLU A 83 -9.86 -3.44 10.06
N MET A 84 -9.42 -2.22 9.74
CA MET A 84 -10.06 -0.98 10.18
C MET A 84 -11.39 -0.73 9.48
N ARG A 85 -11.45 -0.98 8.18
CA ARG A 85 -12.63 -0.84 7.32
C ARG A 85 -13.33 0.50 7.45
N GLY A 86 -12.55 1.57 7.57
CA GLY A 86 -13.09 2.90 7.78
C GLY A 86 -13.76 3.49 6.53
N PRO A 87 -14.76 4.37 6.72
CA PRO A 87 -15.47 5.00 5.60
C PRO A 87 -14.61 5.96 4.78
N ALA A 88 -13.64 6.65 5.40
CA ALA A 88 -12.73 7.53 4.67
C ALA A 88 -11.75 6.73 3.83
N SER A 89 -11.22 5.61 4.35
CA SER A 89 -10.41 4.67 3.58
C SER A 89 -11.18 4.13 2.38
N PHE A 90 -12.42 3.68 2.56
CA PHE A 90 -13.25 3.20 1.43
C PHE A 90 -13.49 4.29 0.38
N ALA A 91 -13.82 5.52 0.80
CA ALA A 91 -13.98 6.64 -0.12
C ALA A 91 -12.69 6.93 -0.90
N PHE A 92 -11.52 6.81 -0.22
CA PHE A 92 -10.22 7.00 -0.84
C PHE A 92 -9.88 5.94 -1.89
N LEU A 93 -10.27 4.67 -1.69
CA LEU A 93 -10.11 3.61 -2.71
C LEU A 93 -10.83 3.95 -4.02
N ARG A 94 -11.77 4.88 -3.99
CA ARG A 94 -12.57 5.35 -5.13
C ARG A 94 -12.30 6.82 -5.45
N ASN A 95 -11.23 7.39 -4.93
CA ASN A 95 -10.91 8.81 -5.15
C ASN A 95 -10.82 9.12 -6.65
N PRO A 96 -11.57 10.12 -7.17
CA PRO A 96 -11.64 10.39 -8.61
C PRO A 96 -10.28 10.76 -9.23
N ARG A 97 -9.41 11.50 -8.51
CA ARG A 97 -8.09 11.90 -9.01
C ARG A 97 -7.16 10.69 -9.14
N LEU A 98 -7.19 9.80 -8.14
CA LEU A 98 -6.46 8.53 -8.18
C LEU A 98 -6.93 7.65 -9.35
N LEU A 99 -8.25 7.48 -9.49
CA LEU A 99 -8.82 6.67 -10.57
C LEU A 99 -8.59 7.28 -11.97
N ASP A 100 -8.54 8.61 -12.10
CA ASP A 100 -8.18 9.26 -13.38
C ASP A 100 -6.74 8.94 -13.81
N ALA A 101 -5.80 8.92 -12.85
CA ALA A 101 -4.41 8.56 -13.13
C ALA A 101 -4.30 7.07 -13.50
N ILE A 102 -5.01 6.18 -12.79
CA ILE A 102 -5.06 4.74 -13.08
C ILE A 102 -5.70 4.47 -14.43
N GLU A 103 -6.80 5.16 -14.78
CA GLU A 103 -7.48 5.06 -16.08
C GLU A 103 -6.52 5.35 -17.24
N SER A 104 -5.57 6.28 -17.06
CA SER A 104 -4.54 6.59 -18.06
C SER A 104 -3.60 5.40 -18.34
N LEU A 105 -3.46 4.47 -17.41
CA LEU A 105 -2.55 3.32 -17.50
C LEU A 105 -3.25 2.03 -17.96
N ILE A 106 -4.44 1.74 -17.43
CA ILE A 106 -5.14 0.45 -17.65
C ILE A 106 -6.52 0.59 -18.30
N GLY A 107 -6.96 1.80 -18.62
CA GLY A 107 -8.27 2.04 -19.23
C GLY A 107 -9.40 2.24 -18.20
N PRO A 108 -10.64 2.43 -18.70
CA PRO A 108 -11.74 2.99 -17.91
C PRO A 108 -12.50 2.00 -17.01
N GLU A 109 -12.24 0.72 -17.15
CA GLU A 109 -12.90 -0.36 -16.40
C GLU A 109 -11.97 -0.85 -15.30
N ILE A 110 -12.13 -0.31 -14.07
CA ILE A 110 -11.14 -0.43 -12.99
C ILE A 110 -11.72 -1.21 -11.82
N THR A 111 -11.08 -2.31 -11.48
CA THR A 111 -11.30 -3.05 -10.24
C THR A 111 -10.23 -2.70 -9.21
N CYS A 112 -10.66 -2.38 -7.99
CA CYS A 112 -9.78 -2.27 -6.83
C CYS A 112 -9.47 -3.69 -6.32
N SER A 113 -8.19 -4.05 -6.34
CA SER A 113 -7.72 -5.35 -5.83
C SER A 113 -7.86 -5.41 -4.31
N PRO A 114 -8.08 -6.60 -3.72
CA PRO A 114 -8.14 -6.75 -2.27
C PRO A 114 -6.79 -6.60 -1.56
N ILE A 115 -5.70 -6.38 -2.28
CA ILE A 115 -4.38 -6.14 -1.68
C ILE A 115 -4.21 -4.64 -1.42
N GLN A 116 -4.59 -4.23 -0.21
CA GLN A 116 -4.70 -2.84 0.22
C GLN A 116 -4.04 -2.71 1.59
N HIS A 117 -3.05 -1.84 1.74
CA HIS A 117 -2.31 -1.71 2.99
C HIS A 117 -2.08 -0.26 3.40
N ILE A 118 -2.06 -0.04 4.71
CA ILE A 118 -1.46 1.13 5.33
C ILE A 118 -0.13 0.73 5.98
N ARG A 119 0.87 1.59 5.89
CA ARG A 119 2.18 1.37 6.48
C ARG A 119 2.60 2.58 7.31
N ALA A 120 2.75 2.37 8.61
CA ALA A 120 3.44 3.28 9.49
C ALA A 120 4.86 2.77 9.69
N LYS A 121 5.86 3.39 9.08
CA LYS A 121 7.26 3.03 9.28
C LYS A 121 7.89 3.95 10.32
N PRO A 122 8.04 3.52 11.58
CA PRO A 122 8.67 4.32 12.62
C PRO A 122 10.17 4.51 12.34
N PRO A 123 10.82 5.48 12.97
CA PRO A 123 12.28 5.61 12.99
C PRO A 123 12.96 4.29 13.37
N ALA A 124 14.07 3.96 12.71
CA ALA A 124 14.83 2.74 13.00
C ALA A 124 15.31 2.69 14.46
N ALA A 125 15.55 3.85 15.06
CA ALA A 125 15.96 3.95 16.48
C ALA A 125 14.86 3.46 17.45
N VAL A 126 13.58 3.56 17.08
CA VAL A 126 12.43 3.16 17.90
C VAL A 126 12.00 1.73 17.58
N SER A 127 12.24 1.28 16.35
CA SER A 127 11.85 -0.04 15.88
C SER A 127 12.83 -1.10 16.32
N SER A 128 12.63 -1.70 17.51
CA SER A 128 13.36 -2.89 17.98
C SER A 128 12.93 -4.19 17.27
N ALA A 129 11.79 -4.18 16.58
CA ALA A 129 11.35 -5.27 15.70
C ALA A 129 12.31 -5.33 14.52
N GLY A 130 13.11 -6.40 14.42
CA GLY A 130 14.14 -6.57 13.40
C GLY A 130 13.69 -6.23 11.98
N VAL A 131 14.62 -6.12 11.09
CA VAL A 131 14.58 -5.63 9.71
C VAL A 131 13.33 -6.07 8.89
N GLY A 132 12.62 -7.14 9.29
CA GLY A 132 11.62 -7.80 8.45
C GLY A 132 10.25 -7.10 8.32
N PHE A 133 9.73 -6.49 9.36
CA PHE A 133 8.34 -5.98 9.32
C PHE A 133 8.21 -4.61 8.65
N TYR A 134 9.19 -3.72 8.89
CA TYR A 134 9.19 -2.36 8.36
C TYR A 134 10.10 -2.15 7.16
N ASN A 135 11.06 -3.06 6.92
CA ASN A 135 11.96 -3.02 5.77
C ASN A 135 11.67 -4.19 4.85
N VAL A 136 10.70 -4.00 3.96
CA VAL A 136 10.34 -5.04 2.99
C VAL A 136 11.51 -5.26 2.03
N PRO A 137 12.02 -6.50 1.90
CA PRO A 137 13.14 -6.82 1.02
C PRO A 137 12.77 -6.72 -0.46
N TRP A 138 13.72 -6.96 -1.36
CA TRP A 138 13.47 -6.99 -2.80
C TRP A 138 12.41 -8.01 -3.16
N HIS A 139 11.30 -7.54 -3.72
CA HIS A 139 10.19 -8.38 -4.15
C HIS A 139 9.51 -7.80 -5.39
N GLN A 140 8.64 -8.58 -5.97
CA GLN A 140 7.65 -8.17 -6.96
C GLN A 140 6.26 -8.39 -6.37
N ASP A 141 5.31 -7.53 -6.64
CA ASP A 141 3.93 -7.73 -6.17
C ASP A 141 3.28 -9.01 -6.75
N ALA A 142 3.77 -9.48 -7.89
CA ALA A 142 3.40 -10.79 -8.43
C ALA A 142 3.72 -11.96 -7.47
N GLY A 143 4.69 -11.80 -6.56
CA GLY A 143 5.04 -12.81 -5.55
C GLY A 143 3.99 -12.99 -4.45
N VAL A 144 3.12 -12.00 -4.24
CA VAL A 144 2.05 -12.06 -3.24
C VAL A 144 0.66 -12.38 -3.83
N THR A 145 0.56 -12.66 -5.12
CA THR A 145 -0.66 -13.11 -5.81
C THR A 145 -0.55 -14.57 -6.25
N TRP A 146 -1.69 -15.27 -6.35
CA TRP A 146 -1.71 -16.61 -6.93
C TRP A 146 -1.52 -16.57 -8.45
N GLU A 147 -1.13 -17.73 -9.03
CA GLU A 147 -0.79 -17.89 -10.46
C GLU A 147 -1.94 -17.53 -11.40
N GLU A 148 -3.19 -17.62 -10.96
CA GLU A 148 -4.37 -17.25 -11.76
C GLU A 148 -4.32 -15.79 -12.26
N ALA A 149 -3.60 -14.93 -11.54
CA ALA A 149 -3.42 -13.51 -11.90
C ALA A 149 -2.19 -13.26 -12.78
N ASP A 150 -1.49 -14.27 -13.28
CA ASP A 150 -0.24 -14.05 -14.03
C ASP A 150 -0.43 -13.24 -15.31
N ASN A 151 -1.62 -13.28 -15.90
CA ASN A 151 -1.98 -12.50 -17.08
C ASN A 151 -2.79 -11.23 -16.75
N SER A 152 -2.90 -10.85 -15.47
CA SER A 152 -3.60 -9.63 -15.07
C SER A 152 -2.61 -8.46 -14.98
N ASP A 153 -2.92 -7.34 -15.64
CA ASP A 153 -2.14 -6.11 -15.56
C ASP A 153 -2.48 -5.38 -14.25
N ILE A 154 -1.84 -5.82 -13.16
CA ILE A 154 -2.01 -5.21 -11.84
C ILE A 154 -1.01 -4.07 -11.68
N ILE A 155 -1.52 -2.89 -11.32
CA ILE A 155 -0.73 -1.70 -11.01
C ILE A 155 -0.77 -1.45 -9.52
N THR A 156 0.39 -1.28 -8.92
CA THR A 156 0.55 -0.82 -7.55
C THR A 156 0.64 0.69 -7.51
N CYS A 157 -0.16 1.30 -6.65
CA CYS A 157 -0.15 2.72 -6.34
C CYS A 157 0.37 2.89 -4.92
N TRP A 158 1.60 3.33 -4.78
CA TRP A 158 2.19 3.63 -3.48
C TRP A 158 2.15 5.14 -3.22
N MET A 159 1.47 5.56 -2.16
CA MET A 159 1.16 6.96 -1.85
C MET A 159 1.61 7.30 -0.44
N PRO A 160 2.54 8.24 -0.23
CA PRO A 160 2.90 8.68 1.10
C PRO A 160 1.88 9.69 1.64
N LEU A 161 1.62 9.62 2.95
CA LEU A 161 0.79 10.59 3.68
C LEU A 161 1.63 11.69 4.36
N VAL A 162 2.93 11.59 4.25
CA VAL A 162 3.97 12.57 4.59
C VAL A 162 4.99 12.57 3.46
N ASP A 163 5.84 13.56 3.32
CA ASP A 163 6.89 13.52 2.29
C ASP A 163 7.77 12.29 2.49
N ALA A 164 7.92 11.47 1.45
CA ALA A 164 8.81 10.32 1.45
C ALA A 164 10.16 10.71 0.87
N THR A 165 11.17 10.70 1.72
CA THR A 165 12.56 11.06 1.38
C THR A 165 13.47 9.85 1.46
N VAL A 166 14.69 9.97 0.96
CA VAL A 166 15.71 8.92 1.13
C VAL A 166 15.98 8.68 2.62
N GLU A 167 15.99 9.74 3.44
CA GLU A 167 16.27 9.67 4.86
C GLU A 167 15.19 8.91 5.65
N ASN A 168 13.89 9.16 5.35
CA ASN A 168 12.79 8.48 6.05
C ASN A 168 12.35 7.16 5.41
N GLY A 169 13.12 6.65 4.43
CA GLY A 169 12.92 5.34 3.86
C GLY A 169 11.89 5.29 2.72
N CYS A 170 12.07 6.14 1.68
CA CYS A 170 11.33 6.01 0.44
C CYS A 170 11.57 4.64 -0.21
N MET A 171 10.81 4.34 -1.26
CA MET A 171 10.99 3.11 -2.02
C MET A 171 12.26 3.16 -2.87
N GLU A 172 12.87 1.99 -3.11
CA GLU A 172 13.83 1.77 -4.19
C GLU A 172 13.26 0.79 -5.19
N VAL A 173 13.54 1.01 -6.46
CA VAL A 173 13.04 0.24 -7.60
C VAL A 173 14.16 -0.11 -8.56
N MET A 174 13.97 -1.14 -9.39
CA MET A 174 14.84 -1.48 -10.53
C MET A 174 14.10 -1.17 -11.84
N PRO A 175 14.29 0.05 -12.44
CA PRO A 175 13.58 0.45 -13.65
C PRO A 175 13.88 -0.48 -14.81
N GLY A 176 12.86 -0.81 -15.63
CA GLY A 176 12.98 -1.68 -16.79
C GLY A 176 13.09 -3.17 -16.47
N ALA A 177 13.35 -3.55 -15.22
CA ALA A 177 13.47 -4.96 -14.81
C ALA A 177 12.16 -5.74 -14.95
N TRP A 178 11.01 -5.09 -14.91
CA TRP A 178 9.68 -5.70 -15.07
C TRP A 178 9.55 -6.51 -16.38
N LYS A 179 10.29 -6.13 -17.43
CA LYS A 179 10.31 -6.81 -18.72
C LYS A 179 10.88 -8.24 -18.67
N ARG A 180 11.54 -8.60 -17.56
CA ARG A 180 12.01 -9.96 -17.30
C ARG A 180 10.89 -10.90 -16.83
N GLY A 181 9.69 -10.36 -16.57
CA GLY A 181 8.55 -11.12 -16.05
C GLY A 181 8.70 -11.45 -14.56
N PHE A 182 8.03 -12.52 -14.15
CA PHE A 182 8.06 -13.00 -12.77
C PHE A 182 9.42 -13.62 -12.43
N LEU A 183 10.01 -13.17 -11.35
CA LEU A 183 11.21 -13.75 -10.76
C LEU A 183 10.79 -14.66 -9.58
N GLU A 184 11.39 -15.81 -9.45
CA GLU A 184 11.07 -16.73 -8.36
C GLU A 184 11.35 -16.11 -7.00
N HIS A 185 10.42 -16.27 -6.07
CA HIS A 185 10.51 -15.76 -4.70
C HIS A 185 10.72 -16.90 -3.71
N GLN A 186 11.29 -16.57 -2.56
CA GLN A 186 11.46 -17.46 -1.42
C GLN A 186 10.84 -16.84 -0.17
N ALA A 187 10.49 -17.67 0.82
CA ALA A 187 9.87 -17.25 2.07
C ALA A 187 10.91 -17.00 3.18
N GLU A 188 11.93 -16.20 2.88
CA GLU A 188 12.90 -15.74 3.87
C GLU A 188 12.67 -14.26 4.20
N SER A 189 12.39 -13.95 5.46
CA SER A 189 12.08 -12.58 5.91
C SER A 189 10.91 -11.95 5.17
N GLY A 190 9.91 -12.75 4.80
CA GLY A 190 8.78 -12.37 3.94
C GLY A 190 8.90 -12.96 2.53
N THR A 191 8.08 -12.46 1.61
CA THR A 191 8.12 -12.85 0.20
C THR A 191 9.24 -12.08 -0.49
N THR A 192 10.36 -12.75 -0.80
CA THR A 192 11.60 -12.13 -1.29
C THR A 192 12.01 -12.76 -2.61
N ILE A 193 12.43 -11.97 -3.61
CA ILE A 193 13.08 -12.49 -4.82
C ILE A 193 14.34 -13.25 -4.41
N ARG A 194 14.55 -14.43 -4.97
CA ARG A 194 15.78 -15.18 -4.75
C ARG A 194 17.00 -14.31 -5.12
N PRO A 195 18.03 -14.20 -4.26
CA PRO A 195 19.16 -13.30 -4.49
C PRO A 195 19.92 -13.56 -5.80
N ASP A 196 19.99 -14.83 -6.22
CA ASP A 196 20.64 -15.24 -7.48
C ASP A 196 19.86 -14.85 -8.74
N LEU A 197 18.58 -14.44 -8.59
CA LEU A 197 17.70 -13.99 -9.68
C LEU A 197 17.53 -12.47 -9.72
N LEU A 198 18.07 -11.74 -8.75
CA LEU A 198 18.02 -10.28 -8.78
C LEU A 198 18.72 -9.76 -10.04
N PRO A 199 18.06 -8.89 -10.83
CA PRO A 199 18.67 -8.29 -11.99
C PRO A 199 19.91 -7.45 -11.62
N ASP A 200 20.95 -7.52 -12.46
CA ASP A 200 22.09 -6.60 -12.38
C ASP A 200 21.70 -5.24 -12.98
N ILE A 201 20.89 -4.50 -12.23
CA ILE A 201 20.39 -3.17 -12.56
C ILE A 201 20.60 -2.30 -11.34
N THR A 202 21.22 -1.14 -11.51
CA THR A 202 21.41 -0.17 -10.41
C THR A 202 20.05 0.27 -9.87
N PRO A 203 19.75 0.03 -8.57
CA PRO A 203 18.53 0.50 -7.97
C PRO A 203 18.43 2.03 -8.00
N ARG A 204 17.19 2.53 -8.13
CA ARG A 204 16.88 3.95 -8.08
C ARG A 204 15.95 4.22 -6.89
N ALA A 205 16.37 5.11 -5.99
CA ALA A 205 15.47 5.66 -4.98
C ALA A 205 14.39 6.51 -5.64
N VAL A 206 13.17 6.42 -5.15
CA VAL A 206 12.01 7.16 -5.68
C VAL A 206 11.39 8.01 -4.55
N PRO A 207 12.05 9.10 -4.13
CA PRO A 207 11.42 10.05 -3.22
C PRO A 207 10.20 10.65 -3.90
N VAL A 208 9.16 10.94 -3.11
CA VAL A 208 7.91 11.50 -3.60
C VAL A 208 7.24 12.30 -2.48
N ARG A 209 6.71 13.47 -2.82
CA ARG A 209 6.03 14.34 -1.86
C ARG A 209 4.65 13.78 -1.51
N LYS A 210 4.13 14.20 -0.35
CA LYS A 210 2.73 13.99 0.03
C LYS A 210 1.82 14.50 -1.09
N GLY A 211 0.90 13.64 -1.55
CA GLY A 211 0.03 13.91 -2.70
C GLY A 211 0.56 13.38 -4.03
N GLY A 212 1.82 12.99 -4.11
CA GLY A 212 2.35 12.24 -5.24
C GLY A 212 2.09 10.74 -5.11
N ILE A 213 2.28 10.01 -6.21
CA ILE A 213 2.07 8.57 -6.33
C ILE A 213 3.25 7.93 -7.04
N VAL A 214 3.76 6.84 -6.49
CA VAL A 214 4.66 5.92 -7.21
C VAL A 214 3.81 4.79 -7.79
N PHE A 215 3.64 4.79 -9.12
CA PHE A 215 3.02 3.69 -9.84
C PHE A 215 4.07 2.64 -10.17
N MET A 216 3.75 1.38 -9.92
CA MET A 216 4.65 0.25 -10.21
C MET A 216 3.88 -0.87 -10.92
N HIS A 217 4.50 -1.43 -11.96
CA HIS A 217 4.02 -2.66 -12.59
C HIS A 217 4.23 -3.84 -11.63
N ARG A 218 3.33 -4.82 -11.62
CA ARG A 218 3.39 -6.00 -10.73
C ARG A 218 4.73 -6.75 -10.74
N HIS A 219 5.46 -6.67 -11.84
CA HIS A 219 6.78 -7.31 -12.01
C HIS A 219 7.96 -6.36 -11.76
N THR A 220 7.73 -5.12 -11.35
CA THR A 220 8.84 -4.21 -10.98
C THR A 220 9.45 -4.64 -9.66
N PRO A 221 10.72 -5.06 -9.63
CA PRO A 221 11.40 -5.32 -8.37
C PRO A 221 11.52 -4.02 -7.58
N HIS A 222 11.10 -4.07 -6.32
CA HIS A 222 11.16 -2.93 -5.43
C HIS A 222 11.39 -3.36 -3.98
N ARG A 223 11.86 -2.44 -3.16
CA ARG A 223 12.05 -2.64 -1.72
C ARG A 223 11.79 -1.37 -0.95
N SER A 224 11.65 -1.50 0.35
CA SER A 224 11.56 -0.40 1.30
C SER A 224 12.91 -0.23 2.00
N THR A 225 13.41 1.00 2.09
CA THR A 225 14.69 1.32 2.77
C THR A 225 14.47 1.66 4.26
N PRO A 226 15.51 1.61 5.12
CA PRO A 226 15.38 2.00 6.51
C PRO A 226 14.94 3.46 6.68
N ASN A 227 14.16 3.73 7.74
CA ASN A 227 13.83 5.09 8.16
C ASN A 227 14.88 5.58 9.16
N LEU A 228 15.78 6.42 8.71
CA LEU A 228 16.86 7.00 9.53
C LEU A 228 16.51 8.38 10.10
N SER A 229 15.29 8.90 9.79
CA SER A 229 14.79 10.15 10.30
C SER A 229 14.17 9.99 11.70
N ASN A 230 13.63 11.08 12.23
CA ASN A 230 12.90 11.11 13.50
C ASN A 230 11.36 11.12 13.33
N VAL A 231 10.85 10.98 12.10
CA VAL A 231 9.42 10.96 11.79
C VAL A 231 8.94 9.60 11.35
N VAL A 232 7.66 9.31 11.52
CA VAL A 232 7.02 8.11 10.97
C VAL A 232 6.75 8.33 9.48
N ARG A 233 7.27 7.48 8.62
CA ARG A 233 6.95 7.50 7.20
C ARG A 233 5.64 6.73 6.99
N TRP A 234 4.56 7.46 6.84
CA TRP A 234 3.23 6.93 6.54
C TRP A 234 3.05 6.73 5.04
N SER A 235 2.43 5.63 4.65
CA SER A 235 2.05 5.38 3.26
C SER A 235 0.85 4.44 3.15
N ILE A 236 0.13 4.58 2.05
CA ILE A 236 -0.90 3.65 1.60
C ILE A 236 -0.37 2.97 0.34
N ASP A 237 -0.52 1.65 0.24
CA ASP A 237 -0.25 0.93 -1.00
C ASP A 237 -1.51 0.17 -1.45
N LEU A 238 -1.99 0.50 -2.64
CA LEU A 238 -3.19 -0.03 -3.26
C LEU A 238 -2.85 -0.70 -4.59
N ARG A 239 -3.71 -1.61 -5.02
CA ARG A 239 -3.57 -2.26 -6.32
C ARG A 239 -4.86 -2.17 -7.10
N TYR A 240 -4.71 -1.91 -8.40
CA TYR A 240 -5.81 -1.82 -9.34
C TYR A 240 -5.50 -2.61 -10.61
N GLN A 241 -6.56 -3.08 -11.27
CA GLN A 241 -6.47 -3.88 -12.48
C GLN A 241 -7.69 -3.68 -13.35
N GLN A 242 -7.62 -4.14 -14.59
CA GLN A 242 -8.78 -4.14 -15.47
C GLN A 242 -9.89 -5.05 -14.90
N THR A 243 -11.12 -4.56 -14.94
CA THR A 243 -12.29 -5.34 -14.51
C THR A 243 -12.42 -6.63 -15.32
N GLY A 244 -12.73 -7.72 -14.64
CA GLY A 244 -12.84 -9.04 -15.24
C GLY A 244 -11.56 -9.86 -15.29
N THR A 245 -10.44 -9.32 -14.83
CA THR A 245 -9.18 -10.08 -14.68
C THR A 245 -9.03 -10.63 -13.25
N PRO A 246 -8.41 -11.81 -13.05
CA PRO A 246 -8.20 -12.38 -11.73
C PRO A 246 -7.32 -11.49 -10.83
N THR A 247 -7.64 -11.41 -9.53
CA THR A 247 -6.87 -10.63 -8.55
C THR A 247 -5.69 -11.40 -7.95
N GLY A 248 -5.68 -12.71 -8.08
CA GLY A 248 -4.74 -13.59 -7.36
C GLY A 248 -5.03 -13.70 -5.86
N ARG A 249 -6.21 -13.28 -5.43
CA ARG A 249 -6.71 -13.35 -4.05
C ARG A 249 -8.21 -13.68 -4.02
N PRO A 250 -8.65 -14.84 -4.58
CA PRO A 250 -10.08 -15.14 -4.78
C PRO A 250 -10.87 -15.27 -3.48
N PHE A 251 -10.20 -15.38 -2.35
CA PHE A 251 -10.81 -15.48 -1.02
C PHE A 251 -11.00 -14.12 -0.33
N HIS A 252 -10.54 -13.03 -0.93
CA HIS A 252 -10.74 -11.67 -0.46
C HIS A 252 -11.59 -10.86 -1.45
N PRO A 253 -12.41 -9.90 -0.99
CA PRO A 253 -13.30 -9.16 -1.85
C PRO A 253 -12.53 -8.09 -2.65
N ASP A 254 -12.65 -8.15 -3.97
CA ASP A 254 -12.42 -7.05 -4.88
C ASP A 254 -13.72 -6.31 -5.17
N PHE A 255 -13.63 -5.19 -5.83
CA PHE A 255 -14.83 -4.46 -6.28
C PHE A 255 -14.53 -3.54 -7.46
N VAL A 256 -15.55 -3.30 -8.29
CA VAL A 256 -15.48 -2.31 -9.36
C VAL A 256 -15.42 -0.93 -8.74
N ALA A 257 -14.26 -0.27 -8.85
CA ALA A 257 -14.04 1.08 -8.34
C ALA A 257 -14.49 2.15 -9.34
N ARG A 258 -14.40 1.86 -10.64
CA ARG A 258 -14.88 2.69 -11.75
C ARG A 258 -15.27 1.84 -12.94
N SER A 259 -16.39 2.14 -13.56
CA SER A 259 -16.79 1.61 -14.87
C SER A 259 -17.42 2.73 -15.69
N ARG A 260 -16.86 3.03 -16.87
CA ARG A 260 -17.45 3.99 -17.81
C ARG A 260 -18.58 3.39 -18.63
N GLU A 261 -18.54 2.07 -18.84
CA GLU A 261 -19.57 1.35 -19.60
C GLU A 261 -20.80 1.01 -18.73
N ARG A 262 -20.56 0.63 -17.46
CA ARG A 262 -21.60 0.16 -16.54
C ARG A 262 -21.43 0.77 -15.15
N PRO A 263 -21.67 2.08 -14.98
CA PRO A 263 -21.48 2.77 -13.69
C PRO A 263 -22.30 2.16 -12.54
N GLU A 264 -23.40 1.49 -12.84
CA GLU A 264 -24.25 0.78 -11.87
C GLU A 264 -23.56 -0.42 -11.21
N THR A 265 -22.45 -0.90 -11.77
CA THR A 265 -21.65 -1.99 -11.19
C THR A 265 -20.65 -1.51 -10.14
N GLU A 266 -20.40 -0.21 -10.05
CA GLU A 266 -19.48 0.38 -9.08
C GLU A 266 -19.99 0.14 -7.65
N LEU A 267 -19.11 -0.37 -6.78
CA LEU A 267 -19.45 -0.47 -5.36
C LEU A 267 -19.30 0.89 -4.70
N THR A 268 -20.42 1.47 -4.28
CA THR A 268 -20.50 2.80 -3.66
C THR A 268 -20.86 2.76 -2.17
N ASP A 269 -21.37 1.64 -1.69
CA ASP A 269 -21.84 1.46 -0.31
C ASP A 269 -20.73 0.92 0.58
N HIS A 270 -20.26 1.77 1.51
CA HIS A 270 -19.27 1.40 2.52
C HIS A 270 -19.73 0.24 3.41
N ALA A 271 -21.01 0.17 3.78
CA ALA A 271 -21.49 -0.89 4.66
C ALA A 271 -21.42 -2.27 3.97
N VAL A 272 -21.68 -2.31 2.65
CA VAL A 272 -21.51 -3.51 1.84
C VAL A 272 -20.05 -3.91 1.80
N TRP A 273 -19.13 -2.98 1.47
CA TRP A 273 -17.70 -3.25 1.42
C TRP A 273 -17.15 -3.74 2.77
N SER A 274 -17.52 -3.09 3.86
CA SER A 274 -17.08 -3.47 5.21
C SER A 274 -17.57 -4.86 5.61
N ARG A 275 -18.82 -5.21 5.27
CA ARG A 275 -19.38 -6.56 5.52
C ARG A 275 -18.63 -7.62 4.71
N LEU A 276 -18.39 -7.40 3.41
CA LEU A 276 -17.65 -8.33 2.56
C LEU A 276 -16.26 -8.65 3.14
N TRP A 277 -15.56 -7.63 3.65
CA TRP A 277 -14.28 -7.83 4.32
C TRP A 277 -14.40 -8.61 5.63
N ALA A 278 -15.39 -8.29 6.48
CA ALA A 278 -15.59 -9.00 7.72
C ALA A 278 -15.86 -10.50 7.49
N GLU A 279 -16.69 -10.83 6.51
CA GLU A 279 -17.00 -12.20 6.10
C GLU A 279 -15.76 -12.90 5.51
N ALA A 280 -14.99 -12.20 4.65
CA ALA A 280 -13.82 -12.76 4.01
C ALA A 280 -12.70 -13.06 5.01
N LEU A 281 -12.41 -12.17 5.95
CA LEU A 281 -11.40 -12.39 6.99
C LEU A 281 -11.73 -13.60 7.87
N GLU A 282 -13.00 -13.82 8.16
CA GLU A 282 -13.45 -15.01 8.91
C GLU A 282 -13.28 -16.29 8.07
N ASN A 283 -13.73 -16.27 6.82
CA ASN A 283 -13.74 -17.43 5.93
C ASN A 283 -12.33 -17.79 5.40
N ALA A 284 -11.42 -16.82 5.31
CA ALA A 284 -10.06 -17.03 4.81
C ALA A 284 -9.07 -17.50 5.89
N LYS A 285 -9.52 -17.75 7.13
CA LYS A 285 -8.64 -18.25 8.20
C LYS A 285 -7.94 -19.53 7.78
N GLY A 286 -6.60 -19.51 7.78
CA GLY A 286 -5.78 -20.63 7.38
C GLY A 286 -5.53 -20.78 5.88
N ILE A 287 -6.13 -19.94 5.05
CA ILE A 287 -5.82 -19.89 3.61
C ILE A 287 -4.46 -19.18 3.43
N ARG A 288 -3.57 -19.80 2.67
CA ARG A 288 -2.30 -19.19 2.31
C ARG A 288 -2.51 -18.05 1.33
N ALA A 289 -2.17 -16.83 1.76
CA ALA A 289 -2.38 -15.64 0.96
C ALA A 289 -1.35 -15.45 -0.18
N HIS A 290 -0.10 -15.88 0.02
CA HIS A 290 0.98 -15.65 -0.94
C HIS A 290 1.26 -16.89 -1.79
N ARG A 291 1.77 -16.69 -3.02
CA ARG A 291 2.22 -17.76 -3.92
C ARG A 291 3.32 -18.62 -3.29
N VAL A 292 4.25 -17.99 -2.59
CA VAL A 292 5.42 -18.65 -1.99
C VAL A 292 5.04 -19.45 -0.74
N LYS A 293 5.61 -20.65 -0.61
CA LYS A 293 5.39 -21.57 0.52
C LYS A 293 6.31 -21.24 1.70
#